data_7ce55058e08d7c8aa8d95dfdeeac333c
#
_entry.id   7ce55058e08d7c8aa8d95dfdeeac333c
#
_cell.length_a   1.000
_cell.length_b   1.000
_cell.length_c   1.000
_cell.angle_alpha   90.00
_cell.angle_beta   90.00
_cell.angle_gamma   90.00
#
_symmetry.space_group_name_H-M   'P 1'
#
loop_
_entity.id
_entity.type
_entity.pdbx_description
1 polymer ?
#
loop_
_entity_poly.entity_id
_entity_poly.type
_entity_poly.pdbx_seq_one_letter_code
_entity_poly.pdbx_strand_id
1 'polypeptide(L)'
;MIQEETHLAVADNTGARLVKCFRVLGGTKRRSAKIGDIIVCSVRKTDPKSKSELKKGDVVKAVIVRTQGRIHRNDGSNLRFYDNSCVIIDDRLNPRGTRIFGPVAREVREKGFVKISSLAPEVI
;
A
#
# COMPACT_ATOMS: atom_id res chain seq x y z
N MET A 1 -5.31 10.12 -4.62
CA MET A 1 -4.85 10.37 -3.26
C MET A 1 -5.66 9.55 -2.26
N ILE A 2 -5.03 9.13 -1.19
CA ILE A 2 -5.67 8.30 -0.18
C ILE A 2 -5.95 9.15 1.05
N GLN A 3 -7.17 9.05 1.54
CA GLN A 3 -7.65 9.77 2.72
C GLN A 3 -8.20 8.77 3.74
N GLU A 4 -8.56 9.25 4.92
CA GLU A 4 -9.32 8.45 5.87
C GLU A 4 -10.59 7.92 5.20
N GLU A 5 -10.96 6.70 5.54
CA GLU A 5 -12.10 5.95 4.98
C GLU A 5 -11.95 5.47 3.54
N THR A 6 -10.81 5.70 2.89
CA THR A 6 -10.54 5.13 1.57
C THR A 6 -10.33 3.62 1.67
N HIS A 7 -10.99 2.86 0.82
CA HIS A 7 -10.77 1.42 0.68
C HIS A 7 -9.64 1.17 -0.33
N LEU A 8 -8.72 0.27 0.02
CA LEU A 8 -7.61 -0.10 -0.84
C LEU A 8 -7.56 -1.61 -1.02
N ALA A 9 -7.21 -2.02 -2.22
CA ALA A 9 -6.88 -3.42 -2.48
C ALA A 9 -5.51 -3.74 -1.88
N VAL A 10 -5.34 -4.97 -1.40
CA VAL A 10 -4.05 -5.44 -0.89
C VAL A 10 -3.33 -6.18 -2.01
N ALA A 11 -2.13 -5.71 -2.34
CA ALA A 11 -1.35 -6.21 -3.47
C ALA A 11 -0.34 -7.28 -3.09
N ASP A 12 -0.50 -7.91 -1.93
CA ASP A 12 0.42 -8.94 -1.47
C ASP A 12 -0.32 -10.23 -1.09
N ASN A 13 0.46 -11.23 -0.69
CA ASN A 13 -0.05 -12.55 -0.34
C ASN A 13 -0.22 -12.76 1.17
N THR A 14 -0.44 -11.71 1.93
CA THR A 14 -0.66 -11.80 3.37
C THR A 14 -2.02 -12.39 3.75
N GLY A 15 -2.93 -12.52 2.80
CA GLY A 15 -4.27 -13.03 3.03
C GLY A 15 -5.34 -11.95 3.17
N ALA A 16 -4.98 -10.72 3.42
CA ALA A 16 -5.92 -9.61 3.36
C ALA A 16 -6.18 -9.24 1.91
N ARG A 17 -7.42 -8.94 1.56
CA ARG A 17 -7.81 -8.52 0.20
C ARG A 17 -8.21 -7.07 0.12
N LEU A 18 -8.90 -6.58 1.14
CA LEU A 18 -9.39 -5.21 1.19
C LEU A 18 -9.12 -4.64 2.57
N VAL A 19 -8.59 -3.44 2.59
CA VAL A 19 -8.36 -2.69 3.83
C VAL A 19 -9.00 -1.31 3.72
N LYS A 20 -9.30 -0.72 4.85
CA LYS A 20 -9.86 0.64 4.94
C LYS A 20 -8.89 1.51 5.72
N CYS A 21 -8.41 2.57 5.08
CA CYS A 21 -7.55 3.55 5.73
C CYS A 21 -8.35 4.36 6.76
N PHE A 22 -7.86 4.45 7.98
CA PHE A 22 -8.47 5.32 8.98
C PHE A 22 -7.50 6.36 9.55
N ARG A 23 -6.23 6.27 9.20
CA ARG A 23 -5.22 7.25 9.63
C ARG A 23 -4.07 7.33 8.64
N VAL A 24 -3.62 8.54 8.36
CA VAL A 24 -2.43 8.80 7.55
C VAL A 24 -1.31 9.22 8.50
N LEU A 25 -0.18 8.50 8.43
CA LEU A 25 1.00 8.82 9.23
C LEU A 25 1.89 9.84 8.50
N GLY A 26 2.76 10.50 9.24
CA GLY A 26 3.77 11.38 8.66
C GLY A 26 3.61 12.84 9.00
N GLY A 27 2.89 13.18 10.04
CA GLY A 27 2.82 14.56 10.51
C GLY A 27 1.49 14.94 11.14
N THR A 28 1.52 16.00 11.92
CA THR A 28 0.34 16.57 12.54
C THR A 28 -0.57 17.16 11.45
N LYS A 29 -1.87 16.87 11.51
CA LYS A 29 -2.90 17.37 10.58
C LYS A 29 -2.74 16.85 9.14
N ARG A 30 -1.99 15.79 8.92
CA ARG A 30 -1.89 15.22 7.58
C ARG A 30 -3.20 14.52 7.23
N ARG A 31 -3.82 14.94 6.12
CA ARG A 31 -5.16 14.49 5.70
C ARG A 31 -5.14 13.51 4.53
N SER A 32 -4.08 13.51 3.73
CA SER A 32 -4.01 12.66 2.55
C SER A 32 -2.65 12.02 2.41
N ALA A 33 -2.63 10.85 1.77
CA ALA A 33 -1.43 10.08 1.52
C ALA A 33 -1.23 9.88 0.01
N LYS A 34 0.02 9.77 -0.38
CA LYS A 34 0.46 9.51 -1.75
C LYS A 34 1.21 8.18 -1.78
N ILE A 35 1.62 7.76 -2.98
CA ILE A 35 2.44 6.57 -3.15
C ILE A 35 3.71 6.69 -2.31
N GLY A 36 4.05 5.63 -1.60
CA GLY A 36 5.19 5.59 -0.70
C GLY A 36 4.91 6.06 0.72
N ASP A 37 3.72 6.56 0.99
CA ASP A 37 3.33 6.96 2.34
C ASP A 37 2.79 5.77 3.13
N ILE A 38 2.96 5.84 4.46
CA ILE A 38 2.47 4.81 5.38
C ILE A 38 1.11 5.22 5.90
N ILE A 39 0.18 4.29 5.89
CA ILE A 39 -1.15 4.46 6.45
C ILE A 39 -1.43 3.38 7.49
N VAL A 40 -2.34 3.69 8.40
CA VAL A 40 -2.90 2.70 9.33
C VAL A 40 -4.29 2.35 8.83
N CYS A 41 -4.54 1.07 8.68
CA CYS A 41 -5.80 0.60 8.11
C CYS A 41 -6.32 -0.62 8.86
N SER A 42 -7.61 -0.89 8.68
CA SER A 42 -8.25 -2.08 9.22
C SER A 42 -8.57 -3.06 8.09
N VAL A 43 -8.37 -4.34 8.34
CA VAL A 43 -8.68 -5.40 7.39
C VAL A 43 -10.19 -5.56 7.29
N ARG A 44 -10.73 -5.44 6.07
CA ARG A 44 -12.17 -5.54 5.80
C ARG A 44 -12.57 -6.85 5.15
N LYS A 45 -11.71 -7.40 4.30
CA LYS A 45 -11.93 -8.69 3.66
C LYS A 45 -10.64 -9.49 3.64
N THR A 46 -10.77 -10.78 3.87
CA THR A 46 -9.65 -11.73 3.82
C THR A 46 -9.93 -12.81 2.80
N ASP A 47 -8.86 -13.46 2.32
CA ASP A 47 -8.99 -14.61 1.45
C ASP A 47 -9.27 -15.85 2.31
N PRO A 48 -10.44 -16.51 2.14
CA PRO A 48 -10.78 -17.68 2.94
C PRO A 48 -9.85 -18.88 2.70
N LYS A 49 -9.16 -18.90 1.56
CA LYS A 49 -8.21 -19.96 1.23
C LYS A 49 -6.81 -19.71 1.79
N SER A 50 -6.56 -18.52 2.30
CA SER A 50 -5.27 -18.19 2.87
C SER A 50 -5.20 -18.67 4.32
N LYS A 51 -4.04 -19.20 4.71
CA LYS A 51 -3.74 -19.56 6.10
C LYS A 51 -3.17 -18.38 6.88
N SER A 52 -3.49 -17.16 6.47
CA SER A 52 -2.98 -15.94 7.07
C SER A 52 -3.44 -15.79 8.52
N GLU A 53 -2.59 -15.17 9.33
CA GLU A 53 -2.91 -14.76 10.69
C GLU A 53 -3.83 -13.53 10.72
N LEU A 54 -3.97 -12.83 9.60
CA LEU A 54 -4.77 -11.62 9.52
C LEU A 54 -6.26 -11.96 9.46
N LYS A 55 -7.02 -11.30 10.32
CA LYS A 55 -8.46 -11.49 10.41
C LYS A 55 -9.17 -10.17 10.13
N LYS A 56 -10.43 -10.27 9.73
CA LYS A 56 -11.29 -9.09 9.55
C LYS A 56 -11.32 -8.27 10.85
N GLY A 57 -11.07 -6.97 10.74
CA GLY A 57 -11.02 -6.05 11.86
C GLY A 57 -9.63 -5.79 12.42
N ASP A 58 -8.63 -6.57 12.04
CA ASP A 58 -7.25 -6.34 12.48
C ASP A 58 -6.74 -4.99 11.98
N VAL A 59 -5.95 -4.33 12.82
CA VAL A 59 -5.32 -3.05 12.50
C VAL A 59 -3.90 -3.33 12.04
N VAL A 60 -3.56 -2.84 10.86
CA VAL A 60 -2.24 -3.05 10.24
C VAL A 60 -1.73 -1.75 9.64
N LYS A 61 -0.41 -1.68 9.47
CA LYS A 61 0.24 -0.60 8.72
C LYS A 61 0.45 -1.06 7.28
N ALA A 62 0.34 -0.13 6.36
CA ALA A 62 0.54 -0.43 4.95
C ALA A 62 1.22 0.74 4.24
N VAL A 63 1.92 0.41 3.15
CA VAL A 63 2.54 1.39 2.25
C VAL A 63 1.72 1.42 0.97
N ILE A 64 1.36 2.60 0.53
CA ILE A 64 0.63 2.78 -0.72
C ILE A 64 1.57 2.56 -1.90
N VAL A 65 1.23 1.64 -2.79
CA VAL A 65 2.06 1.29 -3.95
C VAL A 65 1.46 1.71 -5.28
N ARG A 66 0.13 1.86 -5.34
CA ARG A 66 -0.58 2.34 -6.53
C ARG A 66 -1.72 3.26 -6.11
N THR A 67 -1.97 4.31 -6.88
CA THR A 67 -3.14 5.18 -6.69
C THR A 67 -3.76 5.54 -8.05
N GLN A 68 -5.02 5.89 -8.03
CA GLN A 68 -5.71 6.44 -9.20
C GLN A 68 -5.38 7.92 -9.42
N GLY A 69 -4.74 8.56 -8.46
CA GLY A 69 -4.28 9.94 -8.61
C GLY A 69 -3.06 10.04 -9.48
N ARG A 70 -2.93 11.15 -10.21
CA ARG A 70 -1.78 11.38 -11.07
C ARG A 70 -0.52 11.71 -10.28
N ILE A 71 0.59 11.14 -10.70
CA ILE A 71 1.91 11.46 -10.19
C ILE A 71 2.64 12.26 -11.26
N HIS A 72 3.05 13.47 -10.93
CA HIS A 72 3.86 14.30 -11.82
C HIS A 72 5.33 14.01 -11.54
N ARG A 73 6.04 13.54 -12.56
CA ARG A 73 7.46 13.23 -12.44
C ARG A 73 8.33 14.38 -12.95
N ASN A 74 9.57 14.40 -12.50
CA ASN A 74 10.52 15.47 -12.83
C ASN A 74 10.84 15.59 -14.32
N ASP A 75 10.70 14.50 -15.08
CA ASP A 75 10.92 14.48 -16.51
C ASP A 75 9.71 14.99 -17.33
N GLY A 76 8.66 15.45 -16.66
CA GLY A 76 7.44 15.92 -17.30
C GLY A 76 6.40 14.84 -17.58
N SER A 77 6.71 13.58 -17.34
CA SER A 77 5.74 12.50 -17.52
C SER A 77 4.78 12.42 -16.34
N ASN A 78 3.61 11.81 -16.60
CA ASN A 78 2.61 11.55 -15.57
C ASN A 78 2.36 10.06 -15.47
N LEU A 79 2.18 9.58 -14.25
CA LEU A 79 1.84 8.19 -13.97
C LEU A 79 0.49 8.13 -13.27
N ARG A 80 -0.32 7.18 -13.67
CA ARG A 80 -1.62 6.92 -13.06
C ARG A 80 -1.92 5.43 -13.15
N PHE A 81 -2.41 4.87 -12.05
CA PHE A 81 -2.88 3.49 -12.01
C PHE A 81 -4.41 3.46 -12.06
N TYR A 82 -4.97 2.28 -12.29
CA TYR A 82 -6.42 2.08 -12.34
C TYR A 82 -7.02 1.74 -10.98
N ASP A 83 -6.19 1.45 -9.98
CA ASP A 83 -6.65 1.07 -8.65
C ASP A 83 -5.83 1.78 -7.56
N ASN A 84 -6.36 1.73 -6.35
CA ASN A 84 -5.62 2.12 -5.15
C ASN A 84 -5.21 0.83 -4.45
N SER A 85 -3.91 0.61 -4.31
CA SER A 85 -3.39 -0.62 -3.71
C SER A 85 -2.29 -0.33 -2.71
N CYS A 86 -2.20 -1.20 -1.72
CA CYS A 86 -1.18 -1.10 -0.68
C CYS A 86 -0.54 -2.46 -0.41
N VAL A 87 0.59 -2.41 0.27
CA VAL A 87 1.32 -3.59 0.75
C VAL A 87 1.40 -3.51 2.26
N ILE A 88 1.02 -4.57 2.95
CA ILE A 88 1.03 -4.61 4.41
C ILE A 88 2.46 -4.77 4.92
N ILE A 89 2.82 -3.94 5.89
CA ILE A 89 4.15 -3.94 6.50
C ILE A 89 4.06 -4.23 8.00
N ASP A 90 5.20 -4.64 8.58
CA ASP A 90 5.33 -4.82 10.02
C ASP A 90 5.83 -3.53 10.70
N ASP A 91 6.06 -3.59 12.01
CA ASP A 91 6.54 -2.44 12.77
C ASP A 91 7.95 -2.00 12.38
N ARG A 92 8.72 -2.87 11.73
CA ARG A 92 10.07 -2.58 11.23
C ARG A 92 10.07 -2.07 9.80
N LEU A 93 8.89 -1.77 9.25
CA LEU A 93 8.70 -1.28 7.88
C LEU A 93 9.10 -2.30 6.80
N ASN A 94 9.09 -3.58 7.14
CA ASN A 94 9.34 -4.66 6.18
C ASN A 94 8.01 -5.23 5.69
N PRO A 95 7.92 -5.65 4.41
CA PRO A 95 6.69 -6.29 3.93
C PRO A 95 6.43 -7.59 4.70
N ARG A 96 5.19 -7.80 5.10
CA ARG A 96 4.78 -9.02 5.81
C ARG A 96 4.61 -10.19 4.86
N GLY A 97 4.23 -9.91 3.63
CA GLY A 97 4.09 -10.93 2.59
C GLY A 97 5.42 -11.24 1.92
N THR A 98 5.45 -12.33 1.17
CA THR A 98 6.62 -12.76 0.42
C THR A 98 6.50 -12.48 -1.07
N ARG A 99 5.33 -12.03 -1.53
CA ARG A 99 5.04 -11.82 -2.94
C ARG A 99 4.14 -10.62 -3.11
N ILE A 100 4.40 -9.84 -4.15
CA ILE A 100 3.60 -8.67 -4.52
C ILE A 100 2.97 -8.90 -5.90
N PHE A 101 1.71 -8.53 -6.05
CA PHE A 101 0.96 -8.69 -7.28
C PHE A 101 0.84 -7.36 -8.01
N GLY A 102 1.16 -7.37 -9.30
CA GLY A 102 1.07 -6.20 -10.15
C GLY A 102 2.22 -5.21 -9.99
N PRO A 103 2.20 -4.13 -10.77
CA PRO A 103 3.28 -3.16 -10.77
C PRO A 103 3.30 -2.30 -9.51
N VAL A 104 4.46 -1.77 -9.18
CA VAL A 104 4.69 -0.84 -8.07
C VAL A 104 5.33 0.42 -8.63
N ALA A 105 4.92 1.58 -8.17
CA ALA A 105 5.51 2.83 -8.58
C ALA A 105 6.94 2.99 -8.01
N ARG A 106 7.81 3.58 -8.80
CA ARG A 106 9.21 3.84 -8.43
C ARG A 106 9.34 4.69 -7.16
N GLU A 107 8.37 5.54 -6.90
CA GLU A 107 8.33 6.38 -5.71
C GLU A 107 8.37 5.60 -4.40
N VAL A 108 7.88 4.37 -4.38
CA VAL A 108 7.96 3.48 -3.21
C VAL A 108 9.43 3.19 -2.87
N ARG A 109 10.24 2.91 -3.89
CA ARG A 109 11.68 2.67 -3.73
C ARG A 109 12.41 3.94 -3.28
N GLU A 110 12.04 5.09 -3.84
CA GLU A 110 12.65 6.38 -3.49
C GLU A 110 12.37 6.77 -2.04
N LYS A 111 11.26 6.33 -1.48
CA LYS A 111 10.90 6.55 -0.07
C LYS A 111 11.61 5.58 0.89
N GLY A 112 12.45 4.68 0.39
CA GLY A 112 13.24 3.77 1.20
C GLY A 112 12.70 2.35 1.31
N PHE A 113 11.58 2.02 0.67
CA PHE A 113 10.99 0.69 0.72
C PHE A 113 11.57 -0.24 -0.35
N VAL A 114 12.87 -0.45 -0.29
CA VAL A 114 13.61 -1.24 -1.30
C VAL A 114 13.15 -2.68 -1.34
N LYS A 115 12.82 -3.27 -0.19
CA LYS A 115 12.34 -4.67 -0.14
C LYS A 115 11.02 -4.84 -0.87
N ILE A 116 10.12 -3.87 -0.78
CA ILE A 116 8.84 -3.89 -1.50
C ILE A 116 9.10 -3.87 -3.01
N SER A 117 9.96 -2.98 -3.47
CA SER A 117 10.29 -2.91 -4.90
C SER A 117 10.99 -4.17 -5.41
N SER A 118 11.79 -4.82 -4.56
CA SER A 118 12.46 -6.08 -4.91
C SER A 118 11.48 -7.24 -5.10
N LEU A 119 10.41 -7.26 -4.35
CA LEU A 119 9.39 -8.31 -4.43
C LEU A 119 8.39 -8.07 -5.56
N ALA A 120 8.33 -6.85 -6.08
CA ALA A 120 7.37 -6.51 -7.12
C ALA A 120 7.80 -7.10 -8.47
N PRO A 121 6.84 -7.61 -9.27
CA PRO A 121 7.16 -8.14 -10.60
C PRO A 121 7.59 -7.06 -11.58
N GLU A 122 7.17 -5.82 -11.35
CA GLU A 122 7.51 -4.69 -12.20
C GLU A 122 7.52 -3.40 -11.39
N VAL A 123 8.52 -2.55 -11.62
CA VAL A 123 8.62 -1.21 -11.01
C VAL A 123 8.56 -0.19 -12.14
N ILE A 124 7.58 0.68 -12.09
CA ILE A 124 7.32 1.65 -13.15
C ILE A 124 7.75 3.06 -12.74
#